data_a296bb86aaed1e7aa65ee8f19d0f8540
#
_entry.id   a296bb86aaed1e7aa65ee8f19d0f8540
#
_cell.length_a   1.000
_cell.length_b   1.000
_cell.length_c   1.000
_cell.angle_alpha   90.00
_cell.angle_beta   90.00
_cell.angle_gamma   90.00
#
_symmetry.space_group_name_H-M   'P 1'
#
loop_
_entity.id
_entity.type
_entity.pdbx_description
1 polymer ?
#
loop_
_entity_poly.entity_id
_entity_poly.type
_entity_poly.pdbx_seq_one_letter_code
_entity_poly.pdbx_strand_id
1 'polypeptide(L)'
;STGVEGKMCMDKELTAELVRQGVSFSVASLRADTLDKQMTNALAASGQRTMTVAPEAGSTRMRESINKGITEEHVYNAMELAAAAGMKNIKLYYMIGLPGEEDVDIEEMLAMIKRIRTKMDEAGNKGELVISVNGFVPKPFTPYQWAPLCNPSTLKRRFKMLNDGLKKEKRIKLITESLKESVVQAVLARGDRQIGEALLEAHISGDPMKYV
;
A
#
# COMPACT_ATOMS: atom_id res chain seq x y z
N SER A 1 -10.92 13.68 9.04
CA SER A 1 -12.02 13.07 8.35
C SER A 1 -13.26 13.22 9.19
N THR A 2 -14.15 14.09 8.79
CA THR A 2 -15.52 14.09 9.23
C THR A 2 -16.11 12.72 8.95
N GLY A 3 -16.68 12.08 9.96
CA GLY A 3 -17.35 10.79 9.87
C GLY A 3 -18.58 10.83 8.98
N VAL A 4 -18.36 11.08 7.72
CA VAL A 4 -19.26 10.65 6.68
C VAL A 4 -18.82 9.22 6.39
N GLU A 5 -19.60 8.27 6.79
CA GLU A 5 -19.59 6.90 6.28
C GLU A 5 -19.88 6.89 4.78
N GLY A 6 -19.09 7.61 4.04
CA GLY A 6 -18.93 7.44 2.63
C GLY A 6 -17.96 6.28 2.47
N LYS A 7 -18.41 5.02 2.69
CA LYS A 7 -17.86 3.92 1.92
C LYS A 7 -17.88 4.42 0.48
N MET A 8 -16.74 4.85 -0.06
CA MET A 8 -16.56 4.92 -1.49
C MET A 8 -16.52 3.47 -1.98
N CYS A 9 -17.66 2.81 -1.88
CA CYS A 9 -17.96 1.68 -2.70
C CYS A 9 -17.90 2.26 -4.11
N MET A 10 -16.92 1.85 -4.89
CA MET A 10 -17.07 1.95 -6.33
C MET A 10 -18.44 1.36 -6.60
N ASP A 11 -19.35 2.19 -7.11
CA ASP A 11 -20.74 1.82 -7.27
C ASP A 11 -20.80 0.57 -8.15
N LYS A 12 -21.33 -0.52 -7.62
CA LYS A 12 -21.44 -1.79 -8.35
C LYS A 12 -22.24 -1.63 -9.63
N GLU A 13 -23.23 -0.75 -9.60
CA GLU A 13 -24.04 -0.42 -10.77
C GLU A 13 -23.22 0.30 -11.82
N LEU A 14 -22.38 1.28 -11.40
CA LEU A 14 -21.49 1.99 -12.30
C LEU A 14 -20.48 1.05 -12.96
N THR A 15 -19.85 0.16 -12.19
CA THR A 15 -18.87 -0.78 -12.76
C THR A 15 -19.50 -1.78 -13.72
N ALA A 16 -20.68 -2.29 -13.40
CA ALA A 16 -21.44 -3.17 -14.28
C ALA A 16 -21.83 -2.47 -15.58
N GLU A 17 -22.25 -1.21 -15.50
CA GLU A 17 -22.61 -0.41 -16.66
C GLU A 17 -21.40 -0.09 -17.54
N LEU A 18 -20.27 0.28 -16.97
CA LEU A 18 -19.03 0.50 -17.71
C LEU A 18 -18.59 -0.75 -18.48
N VAL A 19 -18.66 -1.93 -17.85
CA VAL A 19 -18.38 -3.20 -18.53
C VAL A 19 -19.38 -3.45 -19.67
N ARG A 20 -20.67 -3.21 -19.45
CA ARG A 20 -21.71 -3.38 -20.47
C ARG A 20 -21.50 -2.48 -21.69
N GLN A 21 -20.97 -1.30 -21.48
CA GLN A 21 -20.63 -0.35 -22.55
C GLN A 21 -19.27 -0.61 -23.18
N GLY A 22 -18.53 -1.64 -22.76
CA GLY A 22 -17.21 -1.97 -23.29
C GLY A 22 -16.12 -0.97 -22.88
N VAL A 23 -16.35 -0.16 -21.83
CA VAL A 23 -15.38 0.79 -21.32
C VAL A 23 -14.35 0.08 -20.46
N SER A 24 -13.07 0.19 -20.84
CA SER A 24 -11.96 -0.29 -20.00
C SER A 24 -11.69 0.69 -18.87
N PHE A 25 -11.61 0.18 -17.66
CA PHE A 25 -11.26 0.96 -16.47
C PHE A 25 -10.35 0.14 -15.56
N SER A 26 -9.62 0.82 -14.70
CA SER A 26 -8.77 0.19 -13.68
C SER A 26 -8.87 0.95 -12.37
N VAL A 27 -8.62 0.26 -11.27
CA VAL A 27 -8.62 0.83 -9.92
C VAL A 27 -7.25 0.64 -9.30
N ALA A 28 -6.68 1.72 -8.75
CA ALA A 28 -5.34 1.72 -8.22
C ALA A 28 -5.17 0.84 -6.98
N SER A 29 -6.17 0.87 -6.07
CA SER A 29 -6.23 0.01 -4.89
C SER A 29 -7.65 -0.09 -4.36
N LEU A 30 -7.97 -1.19 -3.73
CA LEU A 30 -9.27 -1.47 -3.14
C LEU A 30 -9.12 -1.84 -1.65
N ARG A 31 -10.16 -1.58 -0.89
CA ARG A 31 -10.27 -2.09 0.47
C ARG A 31 -10.62 -3.57 0.41
N ALA A 32 -9.85 -4.41 1.11
CA ALA A 32 -10.05 -5.86 1.09
C ALA A 32 -11.41 -6.28 1.68
N ASP A 33 -11.91 -5.53 2.67
CA ASP A 33 -13.16 -5.79 3.38
C ASP A 33 -14.44 -5.43 2.59
N THR A 34 -14.30 -4.71 1.48
CA THR A 34 -15.44 -4.29 0.64
C THR A 34 -15.52 -5.03 -0.69
N LEU A 35 -14.55 -5.91 -0.97
CA LEU A 35 -14.50 -6.67 -2.21
C LEU A 35 -15.56 -7.78 -2.22
N ASP A 36 -16.21 -7.93 -3.36
CA ASP A 36 -17.10 -9.05 -3.65
C ASP A 36 -16.88 -9.61 -5.06
N LYS A 37 -17.56 -10.68 -5.36
CA LYS A 37 -17.46 -11.39 -6.64
C LYS A 37 -17.87 -10.52 -7.84
N GLN A 38 -18.91 -9.69 -7.70
CA GLN A 38 -19.41 -8.85 -8.79
C GLN A 38 -18.37 -7.80 -9.18
N MET A 39 -17.85 -7.07 -8.19
CA MET A 39 -16.79 -6.06 -8.38
C MET A 39 -15.53 -6.68 -9.00
N THR A 40 -15.10 -7.81 -8.44
CA THR A 40 -13.87 -8.48 -8.90
C THR A 40 -13.99 -8.98 -10.33
N ASN A 41 -15.15 -9.54 -10.71
CA ASN A 41 -15.43 -9.95 -12.09
C ASN A 41 -15.48 -8.76 -13.05
N ALA A 42 -16.08 -7.63 -12.65
CA ALA A 42 -16.12 -6.42 -13.46
C ALA A 42 -14.71 -5.87 -13.74
N LEU A 43 -13.84 -5.85 -12.73
CA LEU A 43 -12.44 -5.46 -12.87
C LEU A 43 -11.67 -6.39 -13.82
N ALA A 44 -11.85 -7.69 -13.69
CA ALA A 44 -11.21 -8.67 -14.58
C ALA A 44 -11.72 -8.52 -16.02
N ALA A 45 -13.01 -8.30 -16.22
CA ALA A 45 -13.65 -8.08 -17.53
C ALA A 45 -13.14 -6.79 -18.18
N SER A 46 -12.86 -5.73 -17.40
CA SER A 46 -12.26 -4.48 -17.89
C SER A 46 -10.77 -4.61 -18.25
N GLY A 47 -10.16 -5.79 -18.04
CA GLY A 47 -8.77 -6.07 -18.41
C GLY A 47 -7.77 -5.98 -17.25
N GLN A 48 -8.21 -5.71 -16.02
CA GLN A 48 -7.31 -5.69 -14.87
C GLN A 48 -6.76 -7.09 -14.59
N ARG A 49 -5.43 -7.22 -14.46
CA ARG A 49 -4.73 -8.50 -14.26
C ARG A 49 -4.12 -8.67 -12.88
N THR A 50 -4.11 -7.61 -12.09
CA THR A 50 -3.53 -7.57 -10.75
C THR A 50 -4.57 -7.04 -9.77
N MET A 51 -4.85 -7.79 -8.72
CA MET A 51 -5.63 -7.29 -7.60
C MET A 51 -4.72 -6.51 -6.67
N THR A 52 -5.06 -5.26 -6.41
CA THR A 52 -4.28 -4.38 -5.53
C THR A 52 -5.08 -4.08 -4.27
N VAL A 53 -4.49 -4.43 -3.12
CA VAL A 53 -5.08 -4.27 -1.79
C VAL A 53 -4.10 -3.51 -0.90
N ALA A 54 -4.60 -2.70 0.00
CA ALA A 54 -3.80 -1.89 0.91
C ALA A 54 -4.06 -2.27 2.39
N PRO A 55 -3.38 -3.29 2.95
CA PRO A 55 -3.42 -3.57 4.39
C PRO A 55 -2.83 -2.43 5.22
N GLU A 56 -1.91 -1.67 4.66
CA GLU A 56 -1.19 -0.50 5.18
C GLU A 56 -0.16 -0.82 6.26
N ALA A 57 -0.44 -1.74 7.19
CA ALA A 57 0.50 -2.16 8.24
C ALA A 57 0.53 -3.68 8.39
N GLY A 58 1.67 -4.19 8.84
CA GLY A 58 1.92 -5.63 8.94
C GLY A 58 1.20 -6.30 10.10
N SER A 59 1.27 -5.70 11.28
CA SER A 59 0.66 -6.27 12.48
C SER A 59 -0.79 -5.82 12.65
N THR A 60 -1.57 -6.65 13.34
CA THR A 60 -2.96 -6.32 13.71
C THR A 60 -2.99 -5.05 14.57
N ARG A 61 -2.11 -4.96 15.57
CA ARG A 61 -1.96 -3.79 16.45
C ARG A 61 -1.77 -2.50 15.64
N MET A 62 -0.91 -2.52 14.64
CA MET A 62 -0.66 -1.34 13.83
C MET A 62 -1.81 -1.02 12.88
N ARG A 63 -2.49 -2.02 12.31
CA ARG A 63 -3.71 -1.78 11.52
C ARG A 63 -4.83 -1.15 12.35
N GLU A 64 -4.99 -1.58 13.60
CA GLU A 64 -5.93 -0.98 14.54
C GLU A 64 -5.56 0.45 14.91
N SER A 65 -4.27 0.72 15.17
CA SER A 65 -3.79 2.06 15.54
C SER A 65 -4.05 3.12 14.47
N ILE A 66 -4.04 2.73 13.19
CA ILE A 66 -4.35 3.61 12.06
C ILE A 66 -5.83 3.52 11.63
N ASN A 67 -6.66 2.87 12.43
CA ASN A 67 -8.11 2.66 12.16
C ASN A 67 -8.37 2.05 10.76
N LYS A 68 -7.53 1.12 10.34
CA LYS A 68 -7.68 0.49 9.00
C LYS A 68 -8.77 -0.58 8.99
N GLY A 69 -8.96 -1.33 10.08
CA GLY A 69 -9.99 -2.35 10.24
C GLY A 69 -9.88 -3.56 9.28
N ILE A 70 -8.79 -3.64 8.51
CA ILE A 70 -8.54 -4.76 7.60
C ILE A 70 -7.83 -5.88 8.35
N THR A 71 -8.43 -7.07 8.32
CA THR A 71 -7.85 -8.30 8.87
C THR A 71 -7.09 -9.08 7.82
N GLU A 72 -6.29 -10.05 8.24
CA GLU A 72 -5.62 -10.96 7.32
C GLU A 72 -6.64 -11.81 6.53
N GLU A 73 -7.77 -12.16 7.14
CA GLU A 73 -8.87 -12.90 6.49
C GLU A 73 -9.49 -12.09 5.33
N HIS A 74 -9.66 -10.78 5.50
CA HIS A 74 -10.11 -9.92 4.40
C HIS A 74 -9.15 -9.96 3.20
N VAL A 75 -7.83 -10.02 3.47
CA VAL A 75 -6.82 -10.12 2.39
C VAL A 75 -6.91 -11.49 1.70
N TYR A 76 -7.11 -12.58 2.44
CA TYR A 76 -7.29 -13.91 1.87
C TYR A 76 -8.54 -13.99 1.00
N ASN A 77 -9.68 -13.48 1.48
CA ASN A 77 -10.90 -13.43 0.70
C ASN A 77 -10.71 -12.63 -0.61
N ALA A 78 -10.01 -11.49 -0.54
CA ALA A 78 -9.68 -10.70 -1.74
C ALA A 78 -8.85 -11.49 -2.76
N MET A 79 -7.92 -12.31 -2.29
CA MET A 79 -7.11 -13.18 -3.15
C MET A 79 -7.92 -14.29 -3.79
N GLU A 80 -8.82 -14.93 -3.05
CA GLU A 80 -9.71 -15.97 -3.58
C GLU A 80 -10.65 -15.42 -4.65
N LEU A 81 -11.24 -14.25 -4.39
CA LEU A 81 -12.07 -13.55 -5.36
C LEU A 81 -11.29 -13.18 -6.63
N ALA A 82 -10.06 -12.68 -6.46
CA ALA A 82 -9.18 -12.34 -7.59
C ALA A 82 -8.83 -13.59 -8.43
N ALA A 83 -8.49 -14.69 -7.76
CA ALA A 83 -8.17 -15.96 -8.43
C ALA A 83 -9.37 -16.51 -9.19
N ALA A 84 -10.56 -16.49 -8.58
CA ALA A 84 -11.81 -16.92 -9.21
C ALA A 84 -12.16 -16.08 -10.45
N ALA A 85 -11.80 -14.79 -10.46
CA ALA A 85 -11.97 -13.89 -11.60
C ALA A 85 -10.83 -13.98 -12.65
N GLY A 86 -9.85 -14.88 -12.45
CA GLY A 86 -8.72 -15.07 -13.37
C GLY A 86 -7.56 -14.07 -13.19
N MET A 87 -7.58 -13.23 -12.15
CA MET A 87 -6.46 -12.38 -11.79
C MET A 87 -5.45 -13.18 -10.96
N LYS A 88 -4.25 -13.37 -11.52
CA LYS A 88 -3.22 -14.20 -10.88
C LYS A 88 -2.27 -13.41 -9.99
N ASN A 89 -2.06 -12.13 -10.30
CA ASN A 89 -1.12 -11.29 -9.57
C ASN A 89 -1.83 -10.54 -8.45
N ILE A 90 -1.16 -10.48 -7.30
CA ILE A 90 -1.63 -9.73 -6.12
C ILE A 90 -0.59 -8.66 -5.80
N LYS A 91 -1.04 -7.45 -5.53
CA LYS A 91 -0.18 -6.36 -5.05
C LYS A 91 -0.69 -5.87 -3.71
N LEU A 92 0.20 -5.83 -2.72
CA LEU A 92 -0.10 -5.35 -1.38
C LEU A 92 0.68 -4.07 -1.10
N TYR A 93 -0.02 -3.05 -0.60
CA TYR A 93 0.60 -1.82 -0.14
C TYR A 93 0.77 -1.82 1.37
N TYR A 94 1.97 -1.45 1.81
CA TYR A 94 2.31 -1.27 3.21
C TYR A 94 3.05 0.05 3.42
N MET A 95 2.95 0.56 4.64
CA MET A 95 3.79 1.64 5.16
C MET A 95 4.60 1.10 6.33
N ILE A 96 5.82 1.62 6.50
CA ILE A 96 6.66 1.41 7.69
C ILE A 96 7.12 2.75 8.26
N GLY A 97 7.44 2.76 9.55
CA GLY A 97 7.77 3.99 10.26
C GLY A 97 6.54 4.72 10.80
N LEU A 98 5.44 4.02 10.95
CA LEU A 98 4.24 4.53 11.63
C LEU A 98 4.55 4.88 13.10
N PRO A 99 3.88 5.89 13.68
CA PRO A 99 4.01 6.20 15.10
C PRO A 99 3.69 4.99 15.98
N GLY A 100 4.59 4.67 16.90
CA GLY A 100 4.44 3.51 17.79
C GLY A 100 4.76 2.15 17.16
N GLU A 101 5.22 2.10 15.91
CA GLU A 101 5.64 0.87 15.26
C GLU A 101 6.97 0.36 15.83
N GLU A 102 7.07 -0.92 16.06
CA GLU A 102 8.25 -1.62 16.57
C GLU A 102 8.76 -2.65 15.55
N ASP A 103 9.93 -3.24 15.81
CA ASP A 103 10.50 -4.22 14.88
C ASP A 103 9.67 -5.51 14.82
N VAL A 104 9.01 -5.88 15.91
CA VAL A 104 8.07 -7.01 15.93
C VAL A 104 6.92 -6.84 14.93
N ASP A 105 6.49 -5.60 14.66
CA ASP A 105 5.46 -5.34 13.66
C ASP A 105 5.95 -5.62 12.24
N ILE A 106 7.26 -5.43 12.00
CA ILE A 106 7.91 -5.77 10.73
C ILE A 106 8.06 -7.30 10.60
N GLU A 107 8.35 -7.99 11.69
CA GLU A 107 8.40 -9.46 11.72
C GLU A 107 7.02 -10.06 11.45
N GLU A 108 5.97 -9.50 12.04
CA GLU A 108 4.58 -9.90 11.76
C GLU A 108 4.19 -9.61 10.29
N MET A 109 4.63 -8.49 9.72
CA MET A 109 4.45 -8.20 8.29
C MET A 109 5.10 -9.26 7.42
N LEU A 110 6.33 -9.64 7.71
CA LEU A 110 7.04 -10.71 7.00
C LEU A 110 6.30 -12.04 7.11
N ALA A 111 5.85 -12.39 8.31
CA ALA A 111 5.11 -13.62 8.56
C ALA A 111 3.78 -13.63 7.76
N MET A 112 3.03 -12.53 7.78
CA MET A 112 1.80 -12.37 7.00
C MET A 112 2.04 -12.52 5.50
N ILE A 113 3.05 -11.85 4.95
CA ILE A 113 3.40 -11.94 3.53
C ILE A 113 3.72 -13.39 3.13
N LYS A 114 4.47 -14.12 3.94
CA LYS A 114 4.81 -15.53 3.69
C LYS A 114 3.58 -16.43 3.76
N ARG A 115 2.70 -16.24 4.73
CA ARG A 115 1.43 -16.98 4.81
C ARG A 115 0.55 -16.73 3.57
N ILE A 116 0.48 -15.48 3.11
CA ILE A 116 -0.23 -15.12 1.87
C ILE A 116 0.37 -15.86 0.69
N ARG A 117 1.70 -15.89 0.54
CA ARG A 117 2.35 -16.63 -0.56
C ARG A 117 2.04 -18.13 -0.47
N THR A 118 2.14 -18.73 0.71
CA THR A 118 1.82 -20.13 0.93
C THR A 118 0.39 -20.44 0.50
N LYS A 119 -0.60 -19.65 0.92
CA LYS A 119 -2.01 -19.83 0.49
C LYS A 119 -2.19 -19.69 -1.03
N MET A 120 -1.48 -18.76 -1.67
CA MET A 120 -1.50 -18.67 -3.14
C MET A 120 -0.94 -19.95 -3.79
N ASP A 121 0.14 -20.51 -3.25
CA ASP A 121 0.75 -21.73 -3.77
C ASP A 121 -0.15 -22.97 -3.55
N GLU A 122 -0.77 -23.10 -2.39
CA GLU A 122 -1.75 -24.14 -2.06
C GLU A 122 -2.97 -24.10 -3.00
N ALA A 123 -3.43 -22.90 -3.35
CA ALA A 123 -4.49 -22.69 -4.35
C ALA A 123 -4.04 -22.88 -5.80
N GLY A 124 -2.78 -23.29 -6.04
CA GLY A 124 -2.22 -23.45 -7.39
C GLY A 124 -1.97 -22.14 -8.14
N ASN A 125 -2.07 -21.00 -7.46
CA ASN A 125 -1.84 -19.69 -8.06
C ASN A 125 -0.33 -19.40 -8.20
N LYS A 126 0.17 -19.47 -9.43
CA LYS A 126 1.59 -19.22 -9.78
C LYS A 126 1.90 -17.77 -10.14
N GLY A 127 0.97 -16.84 -9.88
CA GLY A 127 1.18 -15.42 -10.10
C GLY A 127 2.18 -14.78 -9.12
N GLU A 128 2.58 -13.56 -9.40
CA GLU A 128 3.46 -12.78 -8.52
C GLU A 128 2.68 -12.19 -7.34
N LEU A 129 3.33 -12.17 -6.18
CA LEU A 129 2.95 -11.38 -5.01
C LEU A 129 3.88 -10.16 -4.94
N VAL A 130 3.37 -9.00 -5.31
CA VAL A 130 4.13 -7.75 -5.29
C VAL A 130 3.87 -7.04 -3.97
N ILE A 131 4.92 -6.77 -3.21
CA ILE A 131 4.87 -6.04 -1.95
C ILE A 131 5.46 -4.65 -2.17
N SER A 132 4.62 -3.63 -2.10
CA SER A 132 5.01 -2.24 -2.23
C SER A 132 5.03 -1.60 -0.83
N VAL A 133 6.21 -1.18 -0.38
CA VAL A 133 6.41 -0.64 0.97
C VAL A 133 7.00 0.75 0.88
N ASN A 134 6.30 1.71 1.48
CA ASN A 134 6.73 3.10 1.54
C ASN A 134 7.03 3.51 2.98
N GLY A 135 7.90 4.50 3.16
CA GLY A 135 8.06 5.17 4.45
C GLY A 135 6.80 5.98 4.78
N PHE A 136 6.32 5.89 6.02
CA PHE A 136 5.22 6.75 6.46
C PHE A 136 5.68 8.21 6.49
N VAL A 137 4.93 9.07 5.81
CA VAL A 137 5.15 10.52 5.78
C VAL A 137 3.94 11.22 6.39
N PRO A 138 4.07 11.92 7.53
CA PRO A 138 2.99 12.71 8.10
C PRO A 138 2.50 13.77 7.11
N LYS A 139 1.20 13.83 6.89
CA LYS A 139 0.59 14.80 5.96
C LYS A 139 -0.26 15.81 6.73
N PRO A 140 -0.34 17.07 6.29
CA PRO A 140 -1.20 18.07 6.90
C PRO A 140 -2.67 17.63 6.80
N PHE A 141 -3.49 18.12 7.72
CA PHE A 141 -4.92 17.82 7.82
C PHE A 141 -5.27 16.34 8.02
N THR A 142 -4.32 15.54 8.53
CA THR A 142 -4.54 14.16 8.93
C THR A 142 -4.35 13.98 10.44
N PRO A 143 -4.88 12.90 11.06
CA PRO A 143 -4.68 12.66 12.49
C PRO A 143 -3.21 12.63 12.91
N TYR A 144 -2.32 12.20 12.02
CA TYR A 144 -0.87 12.10 12.27
C TYR A 144 -0.07 13.32 11.80
N GLN A 145 -0.72 14.45 11.49
CA GLN A 145 -0.03 15.65 10.98
C GLN A 145 1.12 16.15 11.88
N TRP A 146 1.02 15.93 13.19
CA TRP A 146 2.04 16.34 14.17
C TRP A 146 2.98 15.22 14.58
N ALA A 147 2.81 14.01 14.05
CA ALA A 147 3.73 12.92 14.34
C ALA A 147 5.12 13.21 13.75
N PRO A 148 6.20 12.81 14.42
CA PRO A 148 7.53 12.90 13.82
C PRO A 148 7.67 11.97 12.64
N LEU A 149 8.49 12.34 11.66
CA LEU A 149 9.00 11.40 10.67
C LEU A 149 9.85 10.35 11.38
N CYS A 150 9.69 9.09 11.05
CA CYS A 150 10.53 8.03 11.60
C CYS A 150 11.99 8.28 11.28
N ASN A 151 12.87 8.01 12.25
CA ASN A 151 14.31 8.20 12.06
C ASN A 151 14.81 7.44 10.82
N PRO A 152 15.57 8.09 9.92
CA PRO A 152 16.07 7.44 8.70
C PRO A 152 16.88 6.17 8.93
N SER A 153 17.65 6.09 10.03
CA SER A 153 18.39 4.87 10.38
C SER A 153 17.46 3.70 10.74
N THR A 154 16.36 3.98 11.45
CA THR A 154 15.34 2.98 11.78
C THR A 154 14.60 2.51 10.52
N LEU A 155 14.18 3.43 9.65
CA LEU A 155 13.57 3.08 8.36
C LEU A 155 14.52 2.22 7.52
N LYS A 156 15.78 2.62 7.39
CA LYS A 156 16.79 1.86 6.64
C LYS A 156 16.95 0.44 7.19
N ARG A 157 16.98 0.29 8.51
CA ARG A 157 17.09 -1.01 9.18
C ARG A 157 15.84 -1.88 8.88
N ARG A 158 14.64 -1.31 9.00
CA ARG A 158 13.38 -2.02 8.73
C ARG A 158 13.23 -2.42 7.26
N PHE A 159 13.59 -1.54 6.31
CA PHE A 159 13.65 -1.91 4.90
C PHE A 159 14.64 -3.07 4.66
N LYS A 160 15.78 -3.06 5.36
CA LYS A 160 16.74 -4.15 5.29
C LYS A 160 16.15 -5.46 5.84
N MET A 161 15.43 -5.42 6.97
CA MET A 161 14.73 -6.59 7.52
C MET A 161 13.76 -7.21 6.50
N LEU A 162 12.94 -6.37 5.86
CA LEU A 162 12.00 -6.82 4.81
C LEU A 162 12.75 -7.44 3.63
N ASN A 163 13.77 -6.77 3.12
CA ASN A 163 14.56 -7.29 2.00
C ASN A 163 15.23 -8.62 2.33
N ASP A 164 15.88 -8.71 3.49
CA ASP A 164 16.56 -9.94 3.92
C ASP A 164 15.58 -11.09 4.18
N GLY A 165 14.39 -10.77 4.71
CA GLY A 165 13.33 -11.74 4.98
C GLY A 165 12.63 -12.27 3.72
N LEU A 166 12.63 -11.51 2.62
CA LEU A 166 11.91 -11.86 1.38
C LEU A 166 12.82 -12.24 0.21
N LYS A 167 14.11 -11.90 0.22
CA LYS A 167 15.03 -12.13 -0.92
C LYS A 167 15.15 -13.57 -1.41
N LYS A 168 14.81 -14.56 -0.57
CA LYS A 168 14.85 -15.99 -0.92
C LYS A 168 13.48 -16.55 -1.30
N GLU A 169 12.43 -15.76 -1.12
CA GLU A 169 11.06 -16.21 -1.39
C GLU A 169 10.77 -16.15 -2.89
N LYS A 170 10.32 -17.26 -3.42
CA LYS A 170 9.97 -17.34 -4.85
C LYS A 170 8.66 -16.60 -5.13
N ARG A 171 8.58 -15.90 -6.25
CA ARG A 171 7.41 -15.17 -6.72
C ARG A 171 6.90 -14.09 -5.76
N ILE A 172 7.79 -13.61 -4.88
CA ILE A 172 7.57 -12.39 -4.11
C ILE A 172 8.51 -11.32 -4.66
N LYS A 173 7.93 -10.17 -5.02
CA LYS A 173 8.67 -9.00 -5.50
C LYS A 173 8.49 -7.87 -4.50
N LEU A 174 9.58 -7.44 -3.86
CA LEU A 174 9.59 -6.27 -2.99
C LEU A 174 9.90 -5.01 -3.80
N ILE A 175 9.09 -3.99 -3.64
CA ILE A 175 9.29 -2.64 -4.18
C ILE A 175 9.29 -1.69 -3.00
N THR A 176 10.34 -0.91 -2.86
CA THR A 176 10.47 0.08 -1.78
C THR A 176 10.72 1.46 -2.38
N GLU A 177 10.16 2.47 -1.73
CA GLU A 177 10.47 3.86 -2.02
C GLU A 177 11.85 4.25 -1.49
N SER A 178 12.46 5.26 -2.09
CA SER A 178 13.71 5.83 -1.61
C SER A 178 13.51 6.55 -0.28
N LEU A 179 14.41 6.30 0.69
CA LEU A 179 14.41 7.04 1.96
C LEU A 179 14.57 8.55 1.76
N LYS A 180 15.35 8.95 0.75
CA LYS A 180 15.51 10.37 0.41
C LYS A 180 14.19 10.99 -0.05
N GLU A 181 13.44 10.27 -0.88
CA GLU A 181 12.12 10.72 -1.32
C GLU A 181 11.15 10.87 -0.15
N SER A 182 11.15 9.96 0.82
CA SER A 182 10.32 10.08 2.03
C SER A 182 10.68 11.33 2.84
N VAL A 183 11.98 11.68 2.96
CA VAL A 183 12.42 12.90 3.64
C VAL A 183 11.97 14.14 2.87
N VAL A 184 12.20 14.20 1.56
CA VAL A 184 11.74 15.30 0.71
C VAL A 184 10.23 15.50 0.83
N GLN A 185 9.47 14.41 0.72
CA GLN A 185 8.02 14.47 0.89
C GLN A 185 7.59 15.01 2.27
N ALA A 186 8.32 14.65 3.34
CA ALA A 186 8.03 15.14 4.69
C ALA A 186 8.30 16.65 4.81
N VAL A 187 9.41 17.12 4.25
CA VAL A 187 9.75 18.55 4.21
C VAL A 187 8.69 19.33 3.43
N LEU A 188 8.34 18.88 2.23
CA LEU A 188 7.32 19.52 1.39
C LEU A 188 5.93 19.50 2.04
N ALA A 189 5.57 18.41 2.73
CA ALA A 189 4.25 18.27 3.33
C ALA A 189 4.07 19.11 4.61
N ARG A 190 5.15 19.45 5.31
CA ARG A 190 5.13 20.12 6.61
C ARG A 190 5.79 21.51 6.62
N GLY A 191 6.43 21.86 5.52
CA GLY A 191 7.03 23.16 5.35
C GLY A 191 6.01 24.25 5.12
N ASP A 192 6.41 25.46 5.35
CA ASP A 192 5.63 26.67 5.08
C ASP A 192 5.92 27.26 3.68
N ARG A 193 5.58 28.51 3.49
CA ARG A 193 5.75 29.21 2.19
C ARG A 193 7.23 29.36 1.77
N GLN A 194 8.17 29.33 2.73
CA GLN A 194 9.62 29.43 2.45
C GLN A 194 10.14 28.22 1.67
N ILE A 195 9.48 27.06 1.80
CA ILE A 195 9.82 25.88 0.99
C ILE A 195 9.69 26.15 -0.52
N GLY A 196 8.80 27.07 -0.93
CA GLY A 196 8.67 27.47 -2.34
C GLY A 196 9.96 28.11 -2.90
N GLU A 197 10.67 28.90 -2.10
CA GLU A 197 11.95 29.50 -2.47
C GLU A 197 13.04 28.42 -2.60
N ALA A 198 13.13 27.52 -1.62
CA ALA A 198 14.06 26.39 -1.66
C ALA A 198 13.83 25.47 -2.87
N LEU A 199 12.57 25.21 -3.24
CA LEU A 199 12.21 24.45 -4.44
C LEU A 199 12.64 25.15 -5.72
N LEU A 200 12.45 26.47 -5.81
CA LEU A 200 12.90 27.25 -6.96
C LEU A 200 14.41 27.21 -7.12
N GLU A 201 15.17 27.39 -6.03
CA GLU A 201 16.61 27.30 -6.04
C GLU A 201 17.10 25.89 -6.40
N ALA A 202 16.47 24.84 -5.84
CA ALA A 202 16.75 23.46 -6.18
C ALA A 202 16.53 23.17 -7.68
N HIS A 203 15.46 23.73 -8.25
CA HIS A 203 15.17 23.60 -9.69
C HIS A 203 16.22 24.30 -10.53
N ILE A 204 16.59 25.53 -10.17
CA ILE A 204 17.59 26.33 -10.90
C ILE A 204 18.97 25.66 -10.82
N SER A 205 19.34 25.10 -9.67
CA SER A 205 20.63 24.41 -9.49
C SER A 205 20.71 23.04 -10.14
N GLY A 206 19.58 22.45 -10.54
CA GLY A 206 19.49 21.11 -11.06
C GLY A 206 19.74 20.00 -10.02
N ASP A 207 19.83 20.35 -8.74
CA ASP A 207 20.01 19.40 -7.64
C ASP A 207 18.87 19.54 -6.60
N PRO A 208 17.79 18.76 -6.76
CA PRO A 208 16.64 18.85 -5.86
C PRO A 208 16.93 18.44 -4.42
N MET A 209 18.10 17.83 -4.15
CA MET A 209 18.50 17.39 -2.80
C MET A 209 19.40 18.39 -2.08
N LYS A 210 19.83 19.45 -2.75
CA LYS A 210 20.79 20.41 -2.18
C LYS A 210 20.21 21.20 -1.02
N TYR A 211 18.89 21.38 -0.99
CA TYR A 211 18.17 22.25 -0.04
C TYR A 211 17.21 21.46 0.89
N VAL A 212 17.29 20.13 0.90
CA VAL A 212 16.59 19.21 1.78
C VAL A 212 17.60 18.44 2.63
#